data_651be2236705dadcab6581d2322c536e
#
_entry.id   651be2236705dadcab6581d2322c536e
#
_cell.length_a   1.000
_cell.length_b   1.000
_cell.length_c   1.000
_cell.angle_alpha   90.00
_cell.angle_beta   90.00
_cell.angle_gamma   90.00
#
_symmetry.space_group_name_H-M   'P 1'
#
loop_
_entity.id
_entity.type
_entity.pdbx_description
1 polymer ?
#
loop_
_entity_poly.entity_id
_entity_poly.type
_entity_poly.pdbx_seq_one_letter_code
_entity_poly.pdbx_strand_id
1 'polypeptide(L)'
;MKTALSNFNEAELSEILKTFGEPSYRAKQLFKWVHQATPFDKMSNLPKSLTSKLSEDYVVTGVSIFKKLVSRDGTVKYLFALDDGNIVEGVLMRYKYGNTLCVSTQVGCRMNCAFCASGIDGLIRNLTAGEILGEILEVNRDEGATADKRAVTNVVLMGSGEPLDNYDEVTKFLRLLNDKNGINVSERNVSLSTCGITDKIRKLADDGFSVTLTISLHAPTDEIRKTIMPTANKYKIADILDAAKYYFDKTGRRYIFEYALIKGVNDGKENMLTLAKVLKGKPCHVNLIRLNYVKEKGLRGADDAEEMKKILEANGISATVRRTMGSDIDGACGQLRRRYVND
;
A
#
# COMPACT_ATOMS: atom_id res chain seq x y z
N MET A 1 0.32 -25.74 5.71
CA MET A 1 0.00 -24.28 5.87
C MET A 1 -1.51 -24.16 5.86
N LYS A 2 -2.11 -23.52 6.87
CA LYS A 2 -3.58 -23.34 6.91
C LYS A 2 -3.99 -22.16 6.02
N THR A 3 -5.22 -22.21 5.48
CA THR A 3 -5.73 -21.16 4.62
C THR A 3 -6.33 -20.04 5.45
N ALA A 4 -5.99 -18.78 5.15
CA ALA A 4 -6.52 -17.61 5.84
C ALA A 4 -7.96 -17.30 5.39
N LEU A 5 -8.90 -17.23 6.34
CA LEU A 5 -10.30 -16.88 6.04
C LEU A 5 -10.45 -15.42 5.58
N SER A 6 -9.53 -14.54 5.96
CA SER A 6 -9.46 -13.16 5.46
C SER A 6 -9.30 -13.04 3.94
N ASN A 7 -8.94 -14.14 3.26
CA ASN A 7 -8.79 -14.17 1.80
C ASN A 7 -10.12 -14.35 1.05
N PHE A 8 -11.22 -14.59 1.75
CA PHE A 8 -12.50 -14.95 1.16
C PHE A 8 -13.58 -13.89 1.40
N ASN A 9 -14.38 -13.61 0.37
CA ASN A 9 -15.60 -12.83 0.51
C ASN A 9 -16.74 -13.68 1.12
N GLU A 10 -17.89 -13.04 1.41
CA GLU A 10 -19.03 -13.70 2.06
C GLU A 10 -19.57 -14.88 1.23
N ALA A 11 -19.60 -14.77 -0.10
CA ALA A 11 -20.05 -15.86 -0.98
C ALA A 11 -19.08 -17.05 -0.97
N GLU A 12 -17.77 -16.79 -1.05
CA GLU A 12 -16.72 -17.81 -0.96
C GLU A 12 -16.76 -18.51 0.42
N LEU A 13 -16.95 -17.76 1.52
CA LEU A 13 -17.14 -18.35 2.86
C LEU A 13 -18.40 -19.20 2.95
N SER A 14 -19.48 -18.85 2.23
CA SER A 14 -20.68 -19.66 2.18
C SER A 14 -20.41 -21.02 1.53
N GLU A 15 -19.61 -21.07 0.47
CA GLU A 15 -19.23 -22.35 -0.16
C GLU A 15 -18.36 -23.20 0.78
N ILE A 16 -17.42 -22.58 1.49
CA ILE A 16 -16.63 -23.28 2.52
C ILE A 16 -17.54 -23.86 3.59
N LEU A 17 -18.47 -23.06 4.14
CA LEU A 17 -19.35 -23.50 5.21
C LEU A 17 -20.32 -24.62 4.80
N LYS A 18 -20.72 -24.69 3.53
CA LYS A 18 -21.50 -25.82 2.99
C LYS A 18 -20.77 -27.16 3.14
N THR A 19 -19.45 -27.18 3.00
CA THR A 19 -18.66 -28.43 3.20
C THR A 19 -18.71 -28.93 4.64
N PHE A 20 -19.03 -28.05 5.60
CA PHE A 20 -19.22 -28.37 7.01
C PHE A 20 -20.71 -28.64 7.36
N GLY A 21 -21.61 -28.62 6.37
CA GLY A 21 -23.04 -28.78 6.59
C GLY A 21 -23.77 -27.59 7.21
N GLU A 22 -23.14 -26.41 7.14
CA GLU A 22 -23.67 -25.20 7.77
C GLU A 22 -24.51 -24.36 6.81
N PRO A 23 -25.56 -23.69 7.30
CA PRO A 23 -26.42 -22.86 6.48
C PRO A 23 -25.74 -21.55 6.05
N SER A 24 -26.10 -21.04 4.87
CA SER A 24 -25.46 -19.88 4.21
C SER A 24 -25.44 -18.60 5.05
N TYR A 25 -26.44 -18.35 5.92
CA TYR A 25 -26.47 -17.14 6.76
C TYR A 25 -25.27 -17.05 7.73
N ARG A 26 -24.64 -18.19 8.06
CA ARG A 26 -23.44 -18.21 8.91
C ARG A 26 -22.22 -17.59 8.23
N ALA A 27 -22.19 -17.54 6.90
CA ALA A 27 -21.12 -16.89 6.17
C ALA A 27 -21.00 -15.40 6.55
N LYS A 28 -22.14 -14.71 6.67
CA LYS A 28 -22.16 -13.32 7.12
C LYS A 28 -21.68 -13.16 8.56
N GLN A 29 -21.99 -14.10 9.44
CA GLN A 29 -21.53 -14.09 10.82
C GLN A 29 -20.01 -14.31 10.87
N LEU A 30 -19.49 -15.32 10.17
CA LEU A 30 -18.08 -15.63 10.09
C LEU A 30 -17.29 -14.46 9.46
N PHE A 31 -17.79 -13.90 8.35
CA PHE A 31 -17.16 -12.76 7.67
C PHE A 31 -16.96 -11.55 8.61
N LYS A 32 -17.97 -11.22 9.42
CA LYS A 32 -17.85 -10.15 10.43
C LYS A 32 -16.77 -10.43 11.47
N TRP A 33 -16.68 -11.67 11.96
CA TRP A 33 -15.66 -12.06 12.93
C TRP A 33 -14.25 -12.01 12.32
N VAL A 34 -14.12 -12.49 11.08
CA VAL A 34 -12.85 -12.44 10.33
C VAL A 34 -12.38 -11.00 10.17
N HIS A 35 -13.29 -10.09 9.79
CA HIS A 35 -12.97 -8.67 9.62
C HIS A 35 -12.72 -7.90 10.94
N GLN A 36 -12.87 -8.56 12.08
CA GLN A 36 -12.45 -8.08 13.40
C GLN A 36 -11.17 -8.78 13.90
N ALA A 37 -10.55 -9.63 13.08
CA ALA A 37 -9.44 -10.51 13.49
C ALA A 37 -9.73 -11.29 14.78
N THR A 38 -10.99 -11.70 14.99
CA THR A 38 -11.42 -12.35 16.21
C THR A 38 -11.00 -13.82 16.20
N PRO A 39 -10.29 -14.32 17.22
CA PRO A 39 -9.95 -15.74 17.33
C PRO A 39 -11.20 -16.63 17.36
N PHE A 40 -11.11 -17.86 16.84
CA PHE A 40 -12.23 -18.80 16.71
C PHE A 40 -12.95 -19.06 18.03
N ASP A 41 -12.23 -19.19 19.13
CA ASP A 41 -12.77 -19.44 20.50
C ASP A 41 -13.62 -18.27 21.05
N LYS A 42 -13.47 -17.08 20.46
CA LYS A 42 -14.20 -15.85 20.84
C LYS A 42 -15.37 -15.50 19.93
N MET A 43 -15.64 -16.28 18.88
CA MET A 43 -16.74 -16.07 17.94
C MET A 43 -18.07 -16.53 18.55
N SER A 44 -18.68 -15.70 19.42
CA SER A 44 -19.77 -16.07 20.34
C SER A 44 -21.08 -16.51 19.70
N ASN A 45 -21.39 -16.10 18.46
CA ASN A 45 -22.63 -16.44 17.74
C ASN A 45 -22.43 -17.59 16.73
N LEU A 46 -21.27 -18.25 16.73
CA LEU A 46 -21.02 -19.47 15.96
C LEU A 46 -20.94 -20.68 16.91
N PRO A 47 -21.42 -21.88 16.46
CA PRO A 47 -21.27 -23.09 17.26
C PRO A 47 -19.81 -23.42 17.54
N LYS A 48 -19.49 -23.80 18.77
CA LYS A 48 -18.12 -24.21 19.14
C LYS A 48 -17.61 -25.38 18.31
N SER A 49 -18.52 -26.33 17.96
CA SER A 49 -18.17 -27.45 17.07
C SER A 49 -17.72 -26.97 15.68
N LEU A 50 -18.36 -25.94 15.14
CA LEU A 50 -17.96 -25.36 13.86
C LEU A 50 -16.62 -24.64 13.96
N THR A 51 -16.43 -23.75 14.96
CA THR A 51 -15.19 -22.99 15.12
C THR A 51 -14.01 -23.91 15.39
N SER A 52 -14.19 -25.01 16.13
CA SER A 52 -13.16 -26.04 16.30
C SER A 52 -12.78 -26.69 14.98
N LYS A 53 -13.76 -27.16 14.19
CA LYS A 53 -13.50 -27.77 12.88
C LYS A 53 -12.81 -26.78 11.93
N LEU A 54 -13.28 -25.54 11.85
CA LEU A 54 -12.63 -24.52 11.03
C LEU A 54 -11.17 -24.29 11.44
N SER A 55 -10.86 -24.34 12.73
CA SER A 55 -9.50 -24.14 13.23
C SER A 55 -8.53 -25.26 12.85
N GLU A 56 -9.00 -26.42 12.38
CA GLU A 56 -8.14 -27.51 11.90
C GLU A 56 -7.48 -27.17 10.58
N ASP A 57 -8.23 -26.55 9.64
CA ASP A 57 -7.79 -26.28 8.26
C ASP A 57 -7.53 -24.79 7.97
N TYR A 58 -8.09 -23.89 8.79
CA TYR A 58 -8.08 -22.46 8.57
C TYR A 58 -7.45 -21.67 9.73
N VAL A 59 -6.96 -20.47 9.39
CA VAL A 59 -6.65 -19.37 10.33
C VAL A 59 -7.55 -18.18 10.00
N VAL A 60 -7.73 -17.28 10.97
CA VAL A 60 -8.57 -16.08 10.77
C VAL A 60 -7.89 -15.13 9.79
N THR A 61 -6.64 -14.75 10.09
CA THR A 61 -5.75 -13.97 9.22
C THR A 61 -4.47 -14.77 9.01
N GLY A 62 -3.86 -14.70 7.83
CA GLY A 62 -2.55 -15.32 7.54
C GLY A 62 -1.38 -14.44 8.01
N VAL A 63 -1.63 -13.54 8.97
CA VAL A 63 -0.70 -12.51 9.41
C VAL A 63 -0.75 -12.40 10.93
N SER A 64 0.41 -12.23 11.57
CA SER A 64 0.48 -11.92 13.01
C SER A 64 1.51 -10.82 13.28
N ILE A 65 1.29 -10.02 14.32
CA ILE A 65 2.25 -8.99 14.71
C ILE A 65 3.44 -9.66 15.40
N PHE A 66 4.60 -9.66 14.71
CA PHE A 66 5.86 -10.15 15.26
C PHE A 66 6.51 -9.13 16.20
N LYS A 67 6.54 -7.84 15.79
CA LYS A 67 7.19 -6.77 16.54
C LYS A 67 6.59 -5.41 16.22
N LYS A 68 6.63 -4.50 17.20
CA LYS A 68 6.28 -3.08 17.03
C LYS A 68 7.47 -2.20 17.38
N LEU A 69 7.68 -1.15 16.59
CA LEU A 69 8.64 -0.08 16.86
C LEU A 69 7.86 1.24 16.88
N VAL A 70 8.02 2.01 17.94
CA VAL A 70 7.32 3.29 18.11
C VAL A 70 8.30 4.44 17.96
N SER A 71 8.03 5.31 16.99
CA SER A 71 8.80 6.53 16.74
C SER A 71 8.46 7.61 17.76
N ARG A 72 9.39 8.55 17.94
CA ARG A 72 9.19 9.75 18.78
C ARG A 72 8.05 10.65 18.27
N ASP A 73 7.72 10.59 16.98
CA ASP A 73 6.60 11.34 16.39
C ASP A 73 5.23 10.64 16.48
N GLY A 74 5.18 9.49 17.17
CA GLY A 74 3.97 8.69 17.35
C GLY A 74 3.66 7.73 16.21
N THR A 75 4.50 7.66 15.17
CA THR A 75 4.41 6.65 14.11
C THR A 75 4.75 5.27 14.67
N VAL A 76 4.01 4.25 14.25
CA VAL A 76 4.28 2.87 14.67
C VAL A 76 4.61 2.02 13.45
N LYS A 77 5.79 1.41 13.44
CA LYS A 77 6.17 0.40 12.46
C LYS A 77 5.84 -0.98 13.01
N TYR A 78 5.07 -1.72 12.26
CA TYR A 78 4.72 -3.11 12.52
C TYR A 78 5.55 -4.02 11.64
N LEU A 79 6.06 -5.09 12.24
CA LEU A 79 6.62 -6.23 11.53
C LEU A 79 5.59 -7.35 11.62
N PHE A 80 5.14 -7.81 10.48
CA PHE A 80 4.14 -8.86 10.36
C PHE A 80 4.81 -10.18 9.94
N ALA A 81 4.65 -11.21 10.75
CA ALA A 81 5.02 -12.57 10.38
C ALA A 81 3.92 -13.20 9.55
N LEU A 82 4.31 -13.83 8.44
CA LEU A 82 3.46 -14.62 7.55
C LEU A 82 3.63 -16.11 7.86
N ASP A 83 2.65 -16.93 7.50
CA ASP A 83 2.65 -18.37 7.80
C ASP A 83 3.82 -19.16 7.16
N ASP A 84 4.45 -18.60 6.12
CA ASP A 84 5.62 -19.16 5.46
C ASP A 84 6.98 -18.73 6.07
N GLY A 85 6.93 -18.02 7.20
CA GLY A 85 8.12 -17.51 7.89
C GLY A 85 8.68 -16.21 7.29
N ASN A 86 8.09 -15.66 6.24
CA ASN A 86 8.46 -14.34 5.75
C ASN A 86 7.94 -13.25 6.70
N ILE A 87 8.62 -12.11 6.69
CA ILE A 87 8.22 -10.92 7.43
C ILE A 87 8.02 -9.78 6.44
N VAL A 88 6.89 -9.07 6.57
CA VAL A 88 6.63 -7.81 5.87
C VAL A 88 6.41 -6.68 6.87
N GLU A 89 6.53 -5.46 6.39
CA GLU A 89 6.49 -4.28 7.24
C GLU A 89 5.31 -3.39 6.87
N GLY A 90 4.61 -2.86 7.88
CA GLY A 90 3.60 -1.82 7.72
C GLY A 90 3.87 -0.66 8.67
N VAL A 91 3.32 0.52 8.35
CA VAL A 91 3.56 1.73 9.15
C VAL A 91 2.24 2.46 9.40
N LEU A 92 1.87 2.57 10.68
CA LEU A 92 0.73 3.35 11.13
C LEU A 92 1.16 4.78 11.42
N MET A 93 0.63 5.71 10.64
CA MET A 93 0.86 7.15 10.77
C MET A 93 -0.38 7.82 11.34
N ARG A 94 -0.20 8.66 12.34
CA ARG A 94 -1.31 9.36 13.00
C ARG A 94 -1.41 10.80 12.48
N TYR A 95 -2.53 11.11 11.85
CA TYR A 95 -2.84 12.46 11.36
C TYR A 95 -4.08 13.00 12.07
N LYS A 96 -4.26 14.34 12.03
CA LYS A 96 -5.45 15.00 12.60
C LYS A 96 -6.76 14.54 11.94
N TYR A 97 -6.69 14.10 10.68
CA TYR A 97 -7.85 13.62 9.89
C TYR A 97 -8.06 12.11 9.96
N GLY A 98 -7.27 11.38 10.74
CA GLY A 98 -7.38 9.95 10.93
C GLY A 98 -6.04 9.23 10.86
N ASN A 99 -6.05 7.93 11.14
CA ASN A 99 -4.87 7.10 11.09
C ASN A 99 -4.71 6.44 9.72
N THR A 100 -3.54 6.57 9.14
CA THR A 100 -3.20 5.98 7.84
C THR A 100 -2.26 4.81 8.04
N LEU A 101 -2.63 3.63 7.55
CA LEU A 101 -1.74 2.47 7.50
C LEU A 101 -1.11 2.34 6.11
N CYS A 102 0.22 2.32 6.08
CA CYS A 102 1.00 1.92 4.93
C CYS A 102 1.14 0.41 4.95
N VAL A 103 0.64 -0.28 3.92
CA VAL A 103 0.66 -1.74 3.81
C VAL A 103 1.59 -2.22 2.71
N SER A 104 2.14 -3.41 2.88
CA SER A 104 2.93 -4.12 1.89
C SER A 104 2.02 -4.92 0.95
N THR A 105 2.47 -5.17 -0.28
CA THR A 105 1.73 -5.96 -1.28
C THR A 105 2.53 -7.15 -1.80
N GLN A 106 3.83 -7.19 -1.49
CA GLN A 106 4.75 -8.26 -1.89
C GLN A 106 5.79 -8.48 -0.80
N VAL A 107 6.35 -9.68 -0.74
CA VAL A 107 7.58 -9.94 -0.01
C VAL A 107 8.74 -9.59 -0.93
N GLY A 108 9.39 -8.45 -0.67
CA GLY A 108 10.37 -7.84 -1.57
C GLY A 108 9.73 -7.13 -2.77
N CYS A 109 10.55 -6.76 -3.78
CA CYS A 109 10.07 -6.05 -4.97
C CYS A 109 11.03 -6.23 -6.15
N ARG A 110 10.51 -6.59 -7.34
CA ARG A 110 11.36 -6.76 -8.54
C ARG A 110 11.68 -5.45 -9.27
N MET A 111 11.05 -4.33 -8.90
CA MET A 111 11.24 -3.06 -9.62
C MET A 111 12.63 -2.47 -9.43
N ASN A 112 13.32 -2.81 -8.35
CA ASN A 112 14.71 -2.47 -8.06
C ASN A 112 15.07 -1.00 -8.25
N CYS A 113 14.19 -0.09 -7.78
CA CYS A 113 14.48 1.34 -7.79
C CYS A 113 15.75 1.66 -6.99
N ALA A 114 16.60 2.54 -7.51
CA ALA A 114 17.92 2.84 -6.93
C ALA A 114 17.86 3.46 -5.52
N PHE A 115 16.71 3.99 -5.12
CA PHE A 115 16.49 4.67 -3.84
C PHE A 115 15.67 3.86 -2.83
N CYS A 116 15.18 2.65 -3.18
CA CYS A 116 14.22 1.90 -2.37
C CYS A 116 14.83 0.62 -1.79
N ALA A 117 14.64 0.42 -0.48
CA ALA A 117 15.15 -0.77 0.22
C ALA A 117 14.41 -2.05 -0.16
N SER A 118 13.12 -1.97 -0.52
CA SER A 118 12.28 -3.14 -0.84
C SER A 118 12.79 -3.96 -2.04
N GLY A 119 13.59 -3.34 -2.93
CA GLY A 119 14.14 -4.02 -4.10
C GLY A 119 15.49 -4.71 -3.88
N ILE A 120 16.10 -4.60 -2.69
CA ILE A 120 17.47 -5.08 -2.44
C ILE A 120 17.56 -6.60 -2.58
N ASP A 121 16.61 -7.32 -2.02
CA ASP A 121 16.58 -8.78 -2.01
C ASP A 121 15.71 -9.36 -3.15
N GLY A 122 15.27 -8.51 -4.10
CA GLY A 122 14.39 -8.89 -5.20
C GLY A 122 12.97 -9.20 -4.74
N LEU A 123 12.19 -9.85 -5.59
CA LEU A 123 10.84 -10.34 -5.28
C LEU A 123 10.91 -11.81 -4.88
N ILE A 124 10.37 -12.13 -3.72
CA ILE A 124 10.19 -13.51 -3.25
C ILE A 124 8.84 -14.03 -3.71
N ARG A 125 7.74 -13.36 -3.31
CA ARG A 125 6.38 -13.67 -3.74
C ARG A 125 5.41 -12.50 -3.58
N ASN A 126 4.29 -12.61 -4.22
CA ASN A 126 3.14 -11.76 -3.97
C ASN A 126 2.51 -12.08 -2.61
N LEU A 127 1.92 -11.06 -1.95
CA LEU A 127 0.98 -11.29 -0.86
C LEU A 127 -0.39 -11.63 -1.43
N THR A 128 -1.12 -12.51 -0.75
CA THR A 128 -2.53 -12.76 -1.03
C THR A 128 -3.39 -11.57 -0.57
N ALA A 129 -4.59 -11.45 -1.12
CA ALA A 129 -5.55 -10.43 -0.69
C ALA A 129 -5.82 -10.50 0.82
N GLY A 130 -5.91 -11.71 1.36
CA GLY A 130 -6.11 -11.96 2.78
C GLY A 130 -4.92 -11.57 3.65
N GLU A 131 -3.67 -11.70 3.16
CA GLU A 131 -2.48 -11.23 3.88
C GLU A 131 -2.42 -9.70 3.90
N ILE A 132 -2.69 -9.02 2.78
CA ILE A 132 -2.75 -7.55 2.72
C ILE A 132 -3.85 -7.01 3.64
N LEU A 133 -5.03 -7.63 3.63
CA LEU A 133 -6.12 -7.29 4.54
C LEU A 133 -5.73 -7.57 6.00
N GLY A 134 -5.04 -8.69 6.23
CA GLY A 134 -4.57 -9.12 7.54
C GLY A 134 -3.70 -8.08 8.25
N GLU A 135 -2.82 -7.37 7.54
CA GLU A 135 -2.05 -6.27 8.11
C GLU A 135 -2.96 -5.21 8.76
N ILE A 136 -4.08 -4.87 8.09
CA ILE A 136 -5.03 -3.86 8.59
C ILE A 136 -5.85 -4.40 9.75
N LEU A 137 -6.30 -5.65 9.65
CA LEU A 137 -7.11 -6.29 10.69
C LEU A 137 -6.33 -6.45 11.99
N GLU A 138 -5.07 -6.88 11.91
CA GLU A 138 -4.19 -7.03 13.06
C GLU A 138 -3.85 -5.68 13.72
N VAL A 139 -3.61 -4.62 12.93
CA VAL A 139 -3.41 -3.27 13.47
C VAL A 139 -4.69 -2.76 14.12
N ASN A 140 -5.86 -2.96 13.51
CA ASN A 140 -7.12 -2.58 14.13
C ASN A 140 -7.32 -3.28 15.48
N ARG A 141 -7.02 -4.57 15.57
CA ARG A 141 -7.11 -5.35 16.81
C ARG A 141 -6.13 -4.83 17.86
N ASP A 142 -4.88 -4.58 17.49
CA ASP A 142 -3.82 -4.08 18.39
C ASP A 142 -4.12 -2.68 18.92
N GLU A 143 -4.71 -1.82 18.10
CA GLU A 143 -5.11 -0.46 18.46
C GLU A 143 -6.48 -0.39 19.18
N GLY A 144 -7.08 -1.52 19.51
CA GLY A 144 -8.33 -1.58 20.27
C GLY A 144 -9.56 -1.15 19.49
N ALA A 145 -9.58 -1.37 18.17
CA ALA A 145 -10.77 -1.12 17.35
C ALA A 145 -11.97 -1.95 17.82
N THR A 146 -13.16 -1.39 17.66
CA THR A 146 -14.43 -2.06 17.94
C THR A 146 -15.22 -2.26 16.65
N ALA A 147 -16.34 -3.00 16.71
CA ALA A 147 -17.22 -3.21 15.57
C ALA A 147 -17.71 -1.89 14.93
N ASP A 148 -17.86 -0.83 15.76
CA ASP A 148 -18.39 0.47 15.32
C ASP A 148 -17.29 1.51 15.06
N LYS A 149 -16.05 1.25 15.50
CA LYS A 149 -14.94 2.21 15.42
C LYS A 149 -13.63 1.52 15.06
N ARG A 150 -13.28 1.56 13.77
CA ARG A 150 -11.96 1.13 13.30
C ARG A 150 -10.86 2.10 13.71
N ALA A 151 -9.67 1.60 13.98
CA ALA A 151 -8.48 2.40 14.27
C ALA A 151 -7.82 2.91 12.96
N VAL A 152 -7.76 2.06 11.93
CA VAL A 152 -7.23 2.42 10.60
C VAL A 152 -8.35 3.03 9.78
N THR A 153 -8.21 4.30 9.40
CA THR A 153 -9.21 5.04 8.61
C THR A 153 -8.83 5.20 7.14
N ASN A 154 -7.53 5.25 6.85
CA ASN A 154 -6.97 5.38 5.51
C ASN A 154 -5.90 4.31 5.27
N VAL A 155 -5.77 3.89 4.02
CA VAL A 155 -4.79 2.87 3.61
C VAL A 155 -3.96 3.39 2.44
N VAL A 156 -2.64 3.20 2.51
CA VAL A 156 -1.75 3.51 1.39
C VAL A 156 -0.93 2.27 1.02
N LEU A 157 -1.02 1.84 -0.24
CA LEU A 157 -0.25 0.73 -0.77
C LEU A 157 1.11 1.28 -1.21
N MET A 158 1.97 1.57 -0.23
CA MET A 158 3.29 2.20 -0.39
C MET A 158 4.37 1.47 0.43
N GLY A 159 4.07 0.27 0.93
CA GLY A 159 4.99 -0.61 1.63
C GLY A 159 5.89 -1.37 0.67
N SER A 160 6.32 -2.56 1.06
CA SER A 160 7.09 -3.44 0.16
C SER A 160 6.24 -3.92 -1.01
N GLY A 161 6.80 -3.81 -2.22
CA GLY A 161 6.18 -4.32 -3.45
C GLY A 161 5.69 -3.23 -4.40
N GLU A 162 5.32 -3.68 -5.60
CA GLU A 162 4.61 -2.90 -6.62
C GLU A 162 3.17 -3.43 -6.68
N PRO A 163 2.16 -2.64 -6.25
CA PRO A 163 0.78 -3.12 -6.19
C PRO A 163 0.24 -3.61 -7.54
N LEU A 164 0.57 -2.94 -8.63
CA LEU A 164 0.08 -3.32 -9.96
C LEU A 164 0.81 -4.52 -10.56
N ASP A 165 1.95 -4.93 -10.00
CA ASP A 165 2.61 -6.20 -10.32
C ASP A 165 1.92 -7.39 -9.63
N ASN A 166 1.21 -7.13 -8.52
CA ASN A 166 0.34 -8.07 -7.81
C ASN A 166 -1.16 -7.77 -8.05
N TYR A 167 -1.53 -7.51 -9.30
CA TYR A 167 -2.80 -6.90 -9.68
C TYR A 167 -4.03 -7.64 -9.15
N ASP A 168 -4.09 -8.96 -9.35
CA ASP A 168 -5.30 -9.74 -9.06
C ASP A 168 -5.57 -9.81 -7.54
N GLU A 169 -4.53 -10.04 -6.74
CA GLU A 169 -4.66 -10.07 -5.29
C GLU A 169 -4.94 -8.67 -4.72
N VAL A 170 -4.31 -7.63 -5.26
CA VAL A 170 -4.56 -6.24 -4.83
C VAL A 170 -6.00 -5.82 -5.15
N THR A 171 -6.53 -6.17 -6.32
CA THR A 171 -7.91 -5.83 -6.65
C THR A 171 -8.92 -6.65 -5.85
N LYS A 172 -8.63 -7.92 -5.54
CA LYS A 172 -9.41 -8.72 -4.60
C LYS A 172 -9.38 -8.09 -3.20
N PHE A 173 -8.21 -7.68 -2.72
CA PHE A 173 -8.05 -6.95 -1.46
C PHE A 173 -8.89 -5.67 -1.41
N LEU A 174 -8.87 -4.85 -2.46
CA LEU A 174 -9.67 -3.62 -2.52
C LEU A 174 -11.18 -3.89 -2.40
N ARG A 175 -11.68 -4.97 -3.01
CA ARG A 175 -13.08 -5.38 -2.87
C ARG A 175 -13.40 -5.83 -1.44
N LEU A 176 -12.55 -6.66 -0.83
CA LEU A 176 -12.70 -7.11 0.56
C LEU A 176 -12.64 -5.92 1.54
N LEU A 177 -11.71 -5.00 1.33
CA LEU A 177 -11.52 -3.80 2.16
C LEU A 177 -12.75 -2.88 2.14
N ASN A 178 -13.39 -2.75 0.98
CA ASN A 178 -14.55 -1.87 0.78
C ASN A 178 -15.89 -2.56 1.07
N ASP A 179 -15.91 -3.86 1.37
CA ASP A 179 -17.15 -4.59 1.62
C ASP A 179 -17.93 -4.00 2.81
N LYS A 180 -19.21 -3.70 2.58
CA LYS A 180 -20.11 -3.07 3.57
C LYS A 180 -20.38 -3.92 4.81
N ASN A 181 -20.20 -5.24 4.70
CA ASN A 181 -20.36 -6.19 5.80
C ASN A 181 -19.03 -6.43 6.55
N GLY A 182 -17.90 -5.96 5.98
CA GLY A 182 -16.57 -6.01 6.57
C GLY A 182 -16.16 -4.71 7.26
N ILE A 183 -14.86 -4.37 7.18
CA ILE A 183 -14.32 -3.13 7.77
C ILE A 183 -14.73 -1.87 7.02
N ASN A 184 -15.23 -1.98 5.79
CA ASN A 184 -15.88 -0.93 5.00
C ASN A 184 -15.03 0.35 4.87
N VAL A 185 -13.80 0.24 4.40
CA VAL A 185 -12.97 1.40 4.07
C VAL A 185 -13.27 1.84 2.65
N SER A 186 -13.78 3.06 2.49
CA SER A 186 -14.08 3.62 1.17
C SER A 186 -12.83 3.72 0.30
N GLU A 187 -12.95 3.45 -1.00
CA GLU A 187 -11.87 3.64 -1.99
C GLU A 187 -11.29 5.07 -1.98
N ARG A 188 -12.06 6.07 -1.56
CA ARG A 188 -11.60 7.46 -1.39
C ARG A 188 -10.52 7.60 -0.31
N ASN A 189 -10.50 6.67 0.64
CA ASN A 189 -9.54 6.61 1.73
C ASN A 189 -8.37 5.65 1.42
N VAL A 190 -8.29 5.18 0.17
CA VAL A 190 -7.21 4.31 -0.30
C VAL A 190 -6.37 5.02 -1.33
N SER A 191 -5.04 5.01 -1.14
CA SER A 191 -4.07 5.46 -2.14
C SER A 191 -3.26 4.27 -2.65
N LEU A 192 -3.31 4.02 -3.94
CA LEU A 192 -2.53 3.00 -4.62
C LEU A 192 -1.35 3.67 -5.32
N SER A 193 -0.14 3.34 -4.88
CA SER A 193 1.09 3.85 -5.50
C SER A 193 1.67 2.84 -6.48
N THR A 194 2.10 3.30 -7.65
CA THR A 194 2.70 2.45 -8.68
C THR A 194 3.90 3.12 -9.33
N CYS A 195 4.87 2.33 -9.75
CA CYS A 195 5.98 2.79 -10.58
C CYS A 195 5.56 3.16 -12.02
N GLY A 196 4.27 3.02 -12.36
CA GLY A 196 3.73 3.42 -13.66
C GLY A 196 3.59 2.26 -14.66
N ILE A 197 3.07 1.11 -14.22
CA ILE A 197 2.70 -0.03 -15.10
C ILE A 197 1.44 0.36 -15.87
N THR A 198 1.61 0.92 -17.07
CA THR A 198 0.57 1.66 -17.81
C THR A 198 -0.62 0.82 -18.23
N ASP A 199 -0.39 -0.42 -18.66
CA ASP A 199 -1.44 -1.38 -18.99
C ASP A 199 -2.32 -1.71 -17.77
N LYS A 200 -1.72 -1.85 -16.60
CA LYS A 200 -2.43 -2.12 -15.36
C LYS A 200 -3.16 -0.89 -14.80
N ILE A 201 -2.61 0.33 -15.00
CA ILE A 201 -3.33 1.57 -14.68
C ILE A 201 -4.63 1.68 -15.48
N ARG A 202 -4.59 1.38 -16.78
CA ARG A 202 -5.79 1.36 -17.63
C ARG A 202 -6.78 0.29 -17.19
N LYS A 203 -6.28 -0.93 -16.94
CA LYS A 203 -7.10 -2.04 -16.44
C LYS A 203 -7.77 -1.69 -15.11
N LEU A 204 -7.09 -0.98 -14.19
CA LEU A 204 -7.66 -0.56 -12.91
C LEU A 204 -8.87 0.37 -13.11
N ALA A 205 -8.80 1.27 -14.09
CA ALA A 205 -9.92 2.14 -14.48
C ALA A 205 -11.07 1.35 -15.12
N ASP A 206 -10.76 0.39 -15.99
CA ASP A 206 -11.76 -0.44 -16.69
C ASP A 206 -12.47 -1.40 -15.73
N ASP A 207 -11.78 -1.93 -14.72
CA ASP A 207 -12.34 -2.76 -13.64
C ASP A 207 -13.17 -1.94 -12.62
N GLY A 208 -13.29 -0.62 -12.81
CA GLY A 208 -14.17 0.28 -12.06
C GLY A 208 -13.62 0.77 -10.73
N PHE A 209 -12.34 0.59 -10.44
CA PHE A 209 -11.73 1.10 -9.21
C PHE A 209 -11.46 2.60 -9.29
N SER A 210 -11.85 3.33 -8.23
CA SER A 210 -11.69 4.80 -8.12
C SER A 210 -10.87 5.23 -6.91
N VAL A 211 -9.83 4.48 -6.59
CA VAL A 211 -8.85 4.82 -5.53
C VAL A 211 -8.04 6.07 -5.89
N THR A 212 -7.37 6.67 -4.93
CA THR A 212 -6.41 7.74 -5.23
C THR A 212 -5.18 7.12 -5.90
N LEU A 213 -5.06 7.32 -7.23
CA LEU A 213 -3.92 6.83 -7.98
C LEU A 213 -2.71 7.73 -7.72
N THR A 214 -1.63 7.13 -7.26
CA THR A 214 -0.35 7.81 -7.02
C THR A 214 0.71 7.17 -7.91
N ILE A 215 1.46 7.96 -8.66
CA ILE A 215 2.43 7.44 -9.64
C ILE A 215 3.83 7.94 -9.27
N SER A 216 4.73 7.03 -9.03
CA SER A 216 6.15 7.27 -8.80
C SER A 216 6.83 7.72 -10.10
N LEU A 217 6.87 9.04 -10.35
CA LEU A 217 7.48 9.62 -11.52
C LEU A 217 8.98 9.85 -11.32
N HIS A 218 9.35 10.55 -10.26
CA HIS A 218 10.69 10.81 -9.72
C HIS A 218 11.69 11.45 -10.69
N ALA A 219 11.30 11.79 -11.91
CA ALA A 219 12.14 12.45 -12.88
C ALA A 219 11.33 13.28 -13.87
N PRO A 220 11.89 14.37 -14.43
CA PRO A 220 11.22 15.18 -15.43
C PRO A 220 11.41 14.65 -16.86
N THR A 221 12.40 13.76 -17.08
CA THR A 221 12.73 13.16 -18.37
C THR A 221 12.97 11.66 -18.24
N ASP A 222 12.82 10.93 -19.36
CA ASP A 222 13.07 9.49 -19.41
C ASP A 222 14.54 9.14 -19.15
N GLU A 223 15.48 9.98 -19.56
CA GLU A 223 16.92 9.79 -19.34
C GLU A 223 17.23 9.75 -17.86
N ILE A 224 16.80 10.77 -17.10
CA ILE A 224 17.01 10.82 -15.64
C ILE A 224 16.25 9.67 -14.98
N ARG A 225 15.00 9.40 -15.40
CA ARG A 225 14.17 8.36 -14.81
C ARG A 225 14.82 6.97 -14.91
N LYS A 226 15.46 6.65 -16.05
CA LYS A 226 16.17 5.37 -16.25
C LYS A 226 17.34 5.16 -15.29
N THR A 227 17.98 6.23 -14.83
CA THR A 227 19.12 6.11 -13.90
C THR A 227 18.69 5.68 -12.50
N ILE A 228 17.43 5.94 -12.12
CA ILE A 228 16.91 5.68 -10.77
C ILE A 228 15.78 4.65 -10.72
N MET A 229 15.12 4.38 -11.85
CA MET A 229 14.01 3.44 -11.95
C MET A 229 14.15 2.54 -13.19
N PRO A 230 14.58 1.28 -13.06
CA PRO A 230 14.74 0.37 -14.20
C PRO A 230 13.48 0.19 -15.04
N THR A 231 12.29 0.34 -14.45
CA THR A 231 10.99 0.29 -15.13
C THR A 231 10.84 1.33 -16.23
N ALA A 232 11.60 2.43 -16.20
CA ALA A 232 11.62 3.46 -17.25
C ALA A 232 12.16 2.96 -18.60
N ASN A 233 12.84 1.81 -18.64
CA ASN A 233 13.20 1.17 -19.91
C ASN A 233 11.95 0.72 -20.68
N LYS A 234 10.91 0.28 -19.99
CA LYS A 234 9.65 -0.19 -20.58
C LYS A 234 8.57 0.90 -20.60
N TYR A 235 8.39 1.63 -19.52
CA TYR A 235 7.30 2.60 -19.34
C TYR A 235 7.83 4.03 -19.41
N LYS A 236 7.59 4.72 -20.53
CA LYS A 236 8.03 6.10 -20.75
C LYS A 236 7.10 7.08 -20.03
N ILE A 237 7.60 8.27 -19.73
CA ILE A 237 6.81 9.34 -19.09
C ILE A 237 5.56 9.67 -19.93
N ALA A 238 5.68 9.74 -21.24
CA ALA A 238 4.54 10.00 -22.14
C ALA A 238 3.42 8.95 -21.98
N ASP A 239 3.78 7.66 -21.93
CA ASP A 239 2.83 6.57 -21.78
C ASP A 239 2.16 6.59 -20.40
N ILE A 240 2.94 6.95 -19.37
CA ILE A 240 2.43 7.10 -17.99
C ILE A 240 1.42 8.24 -17.92
N LEU A 241 1.71 9.39 -18.54
CA LEU A 241 0.80 10.54 -18.56
C LEU A 241 -0.50 10.22 -19.30
N ASP A 242 -0.41 9.46 -20.38
CA ASP A 242 -1.57 9.03 -21.13
C ASP A 242 -2.43 8.01 -20.35
N ALA A 243 -1.81 7.05 -19.67
CA ALA A 243 -2.51 6.12 -18.79
C ALA A 243 -3.16 6.83 -17.58
N ALA A 244 -2.47 7.82 -16.99
CA ALA A 244 -3.01 8.63 -15.90
C ALA A 244 -4.22 9.49 -16.36
N LYS A 245 -4.13 10.06 -17.57
CA LYS A 245 -5.27 10.77 -18.18
C LYS A 245 -6.45 9.83 -18.41
N TYR A 246 -6.21 8.65 -18.96
CA TYR A 246 -7.25 7.62 -19.15
C TYR A 246 -7.93 7.27 -17.83
N TYR A 247 -7.16 7.07 -16.76
CA TYR A 247 -7.69 6.82 -15.41
C TYR A 247 -8.59 7.98 -14.94
N PHE A 248 -8.14 9.22 -15.13
CA PHE A 248 -8.92 10.40 -14.78
C PHE A 248 -10.22 10.50 -15.59
N ASP A 249 -10.16 10.30 -16.91
CA ASP A 249 -11.33 10.37 -17.80
C ASP A 249 -12.40 9.33 -17.42
N LYS A 250 -12.00 8.14 -16.96
CA LYS A 250 -12.90 7.07 -16.50
C LYS A 250 -13.47 7.27 -15.11
N THR A 251 -12.66 7.78 -14.17
CA THR A 251 -12.99 7.79 -12.73
C THR A 251 -13.36 9.16 -12.19
N GLY A 252 -13.02 10.23 -12.89
CA GLY A 252 -13.10 11.61 -12.40
C GLY A 252 -12.10 11.94 -11.27
N ARG A 253 -11.21 10.99 -10.93
CA ARG A 253 -10.28 11.13 -9.80
C ARG A 253 -8.96 11.75 -10.26
N ARG A 254 -8.59 12.91 -9.65
CA ARG A 254 -7.24 13.48 -9.81
C ARG A 254 -6.21 12.46 -9.37
N TYR A 255 -5.10 12.40 -10.08
CA TYR A 255 -3.96 11.56 -9.74
C TYR A 255 -2.80 12.38 -9.14
N ILE A 256 -1.92 11.69 -8.44
CA ILE A 256 -0.78 12.29 -7.75
C ILE A 256 0.50 11.77 -8.38
N PHE A 257 1.47 12.65 -8.63
CA PHE A 257 2.83 12.25 -8.93
C PHE A 257 3.71 12.39 -7.70
N GLU A 258 4.39 11.30 -7.33
CA GLU A 258 5.44 11.32 -6.34
C GLU A 258 6.77 11.68 -7.01
N TYR A 259 7.51 12.59 -6.38
CA TYR A 259 8.81 13.03 -6.85
C TYR A 259 9.81 13.09 -5.69
N ALA A 260 10.64 12.06 -5.55
CA ALA A 260 11.73 12.03 -4.58
C ALA A 260 12.86 12.91 -5.07
N LEU A 261 13.23 13.90 -4.27
CA LEU A 261 14.35 14.80 -4.55
C LEU A 261 15.66 14.11 -4.15
N ILE A 262 16.45 13.76 -5.15
CA ILE A 262 17.73 13.04 -5.03
C ILE A 262 18.85 14.00 -5.36
N LYS A 263 19.73 14.27 -4.38
CA LYS A 263 20.81 15.25 -4.47
C LYS A 263 21.75 14.97 -5.66
N GLY A 264 21.90 15.97 -6.52
CA GLY A 264 22.75 15.90 -7.70
C GLY A 264 22.19 15.06 -8.86
N VAL A 265 20.94 14.58 -8.78
CA VAL A 265 20.32 13.76 -9.84
C VAL A 265 19.12 14.47 -10.46
N ASN A 266 18.14 14.85 -9.66
CA ASN A 266 16.86 15.39 -10.13
C ASN A 266 16.36 16.59 -9.32
N ASP A 267 17.19 17.17 -8.47
CA ASP A 267 16.89 18.23 -7.51
C ASP A 267 17.19 19.65 -8.00
N GLY A 268 17.66 19.81 -9.25
CA GLY A 268 17.99 21.12 -9.82
C GLY A 268 16.75 21.91 -10.24
N LYS A 269 16.85 23.25 -10.26
CA LYS A 269 15.81 24.17 -10.74
C LYS A 269 15.33 23.82 -12.16
N GLU A 270 16.25 23.49 -13.07
CA GLU A 270 15.92 23.11 -14.45
C GLU A 270 15.06 21.84 -14.51
N ASN A 271 15.26 20.90 -13.57
CA ASN A 271 14.44 19.71 -13.47
C ASN A 271 13.00 20.06 -13.09
N MET A 272 12.81 21.02 -12.17
CA MET A 272 11.46 21.47 -11.78
C MET A 272 10.77 22.25 -12.91
N LEU A 273 11.48 23.10 -13.63
CA LEU A 273 10.94 23.80 -14.78
C LEU A 273 10.52 22.83 -15.90
N THR A 274 11.33 21.80 -16.15
CA THR A 274 11.01 20.74 -17.11
C THR A 274 9.80 19.93 -16.65
N LEU A 275 9.75 19.54 -15.37
CA LEU A 275 8.61 18.85 -14.79
C LEU A 275 7.33 19.68 -14.91
N ALA A 276 7.39 20.98 -14.63
CA ALA A 276 6.26 21.87 -14.75
C ALA A 276 5.73 21.94 -16.20
N LYS A 277 6.62 22.01 -17.20
CA LYS A 277 6.25 21.96 -18.63
C LYS A 277 5.54 20.65 -18.98
N VAL A 278 6.07 19.50 -18.53
CA VAL A 278 5.51 18.17 -18.77
C VAL A 278 4.13 18.00 -18.15
N LEU A 279 3.88 18.59 -16.97
CA LEU A 279 2.64 18.45 -16.22
C LEU A 279 1.61 19.57 -16.47
N LYS A 280 1.96 20.61 -17.22
CA LYS A 280 1.07 21.77 -17.46
C LYS A 280 -0.28 21.34 -18.04
N GLY A 281 -1.36 21.86 -17.44
CA GLY A 281 -2.74 21.58 -17.86
C GLY A 281 -3.27 20.19 -17.50
N LYS A 282 -2.53 19.36 -16.76
CA LYS A 282 -2.98 18.04 -16.34
C LYS A 282 -3.69 18.11 -14.96
N PRO A 283 -4.73 17.30 -14.71
CA PRO A 283 -5.47 17.27 -13.45
C PRO A 283 -4.70 16.48 -12.38
N CYS A 284 -3.47 16.91 -12.08
CA CYS A 284 -2.57 16.23 -11.16
C CYS A 284 -2.20 17.10 -9.95
N HIS A 285 -1.58 16.45 -8.97
CA HIS A 285 -0.89 17.06 -7.84
C HIS A 285 0.52 16.44 -7.74
N VAL A 286 1.52 17.20 -7.31
CA VAL A 286 2.88 16.69 -7.12
C VAL A 286 3.21 16.64 -5.63
N ASN A 287 3.55 15.45 -5.13
CA ASN A 287 4.13 15.28 -3.81
C ASN A 287 5.67 15.24 -3.93
N LEU A 288 6.32 16.28 -3.46
CA LEU A 288 7.77 16.28 -3.31
C LEU A 288 8.15 15.52 -2.04
N ILE A 289 9.05 14.56 -2.17
CA ILE A 289 9.54 13.73 -1.07
C ILE A 289 11.01 14.06 -0.84
N ARG A 290 11.37 14.46 0.39
CA ARG A 290 12.76 14.42 0.81
C ARG A 290 13.16 12.95 0.89
N LEU A 291 14.11 12.53 0.05
CA LEU A 291 14.54 11.13 0.01
C LEU A 291 15.05 10.70 1.39
N ASN A 292 14.48 9.64 1.93
CA ASN A 292 14.98 9.03 3.15
C ASN A 292 16.22 8.18 2.84
N TYR A 293 17.25 8.30 3.67
CA TYR A 293 18.49 7.60 3.46
C TYR A 293 18.33 6.09 3.62
N VAL A 294 18.80 5.34 2.64
CA VAL A 294 18.93 3.89 2.67
C VAL A 294 20.40 3.56 2.52
N LYS A 295 21.00 3.00 3.58
CA LYS A 295 22.46 2.79 3.68
C LYS A 295 23.01 2.01 2.48
N GLU A 296 22.33 0.95 2.08
CA GLU A 296 22.77 0.04 1.00
C GLU A 296 22.59 0.64 -0.41
N LYS A 297 21.82 1.72 -0.54
CA LYS A 297 21.60 2.40 -1.82
C LYS A 297 22.48 3.64 -2.00
N GLY A 298 22.98 4.23 -0.91
CA GLY A 298 23.95 5.32 -0.93
C GLY A 298 23.45 6.69 -1.42
N LEU A 299 22.23 6.78 -1.94
CA LEU A 299 21.64 8.03 -2.42
C LEU A 299 21.19 8.91 -1.25
N ARG A 300 21.32 10.22 -1.41
CA ARG A 300 20.95 11.22 -0.40
C ARG A 300 19.83 12.12 -0.90
N GLY A 301 18.96 12.54 0.00
CA GLY A 301 17.93 13.54 -0.26
C GLY A 301 18.54 14.94 -0.45
N ALA A 302 17.82 15.77 -1.19
CA ALA A 302 18.11 17.19 -1.30
C ALA A 302 17.44 17.97 -0.17
N ASP A 303 18.05 19.09 0.22
CA ASP A 303 17.59 19.92 1.34
C ASP A 303 16.50 20.93 0.92
N ASP A 304 16.49 21.35 -0.35
CA ASP A 304 15.73 22.51 -0.86
C ASP A 304 14.31 22.19 -1.35
N ALA A 305 13.63 21.22 -0.73
CA ALA A 305 12.31 20.77 -1.17
C ALA A 305 11.25 21.90 -1.20
N GLU A 306 11.31 22.86 -0.27
CA GLU A 306 10.38 23.99 -0.24
C GLU A 306 10.64 25.00 -1.38
N GLU A 307 11.90 25.18 -1.79
CA GLU A 307 12.23 26.00 -2.96
C GLU A 307 11.73 25.32 -4.24
N MET A 308 11.96 24.01 -4.38
CA MET A 308 11.46 23.21 -5.52
C MET A 308 9.92 23.27 -5.63
N LYS A 309 9.22 23.24 -4.50
CA LYS A 309 7.77 23.43 -4.44
C LYS A 309 7.37 24.79 -4.98
N LYS A 310 8.03 25.87 -4.53
CA LYS A 310 7.72 27.24 -5.00
C LYS A 310 7.91 27.38 -6.52
N ILE A 311 8.93 26.74 -7.10
CA ILE A 311 9.14 26.74 -8.56
C ILE A 311 7.96 26.09 -9.28
N LEU A 312 7.48 24.91 -8.80
CA LEU A 312 6.34 24.23 -9.38
C LEU A 312 5.07 25.10 -9.28
N GLU A 313 4.78 25.66 -8.11
CA GLU A 313 3.61 26.52 -7.87
C GLU A 313 3.62 27.78 -8.74
N ALA A 314 4.80 28.43 -8.87
CA ALA A 314 4.97 29.59 -9.76
C ALA A 314 4.72 29.27 -11.24
N ASN A 315 4.82 27.99 -11.63
CA ASN A 315 4.51 27.51 -12.98
C ASN A 315 3.13 26.84 -13.08
N GLY A 316 2.25 27.02 -12.08
CA GLY A 316 0.86 26.58 -12.10
C GLY A 316 0.67 25.10 -11.76
N ILE A 317 1.66 24.44 -11.18
CA ILE A 317 1.56 23.03 -10.72
C ILE A 317 1.29 23.01 -9.22
N SER A 318 0.17 22.41 -8.83
CA SER A 318 -0.15 22.17 -7.42
C SER A 318 0.85 21.19 -6.81
N ALA A 319 1.55 21.60 -5.74
CA ALA A 319 2.59 20.77 -5.12
C ALA A 319 2.55 20.83 -3.58
N THR A 320 2.99 19.76 -2.93
CA THR A 320 3.24 19.72 -1.48
C THR A 320 4.57 19.05 -1.19
N VAL A 321 5.22 19.43 -0.09
CA VAL A 321 6.35 18.69 0.46
C VAL A 321 5.80 17.72 1.49
N ARG A 322 6.03 16.44 1.26
CA ARG A 322 5.55 15.37 2.12
C ARG A 322 6.29 15.38 3.46
N ARG A 323 5.53 15.28 4.55
CA ARG A 323 6.10 15.16 5.89
C ARG A 323 6.80 13.82 6.03
N THR A 324 8.04 13.82 6.50
CA THR A 324 8.75 12.59 6.89
C THR A 324 8.26 12.15 8.26
N MET A 325 7.89 10.89 8.39
CA MET A 325 7.40 10.27 9.63
C MET A 325 8.13 8.94 9.86
N GLY A 326 8.41 8.62 11.14
CA GLY A 326 9.01 7.36 11.53
C GLY A 326 10.44 7.12 11.03
N SER A 327 11.22 8.18 10.76
CA SER A 327 12.57 8.06 10.22
C SER A 327 13.57 7.44 11.22
N ASP A 328 13.33 7.60 12.53
CA ASP A 328 14.16 7.07 13.61
C ASP A 328 13.98 5.56 13.85
N ILE A 329 12.96 4.97 13.23
CA ILE A 329 12.64 3.53 13.28
C ILE A 329 12.70 2.86 11.90
N ASP A 330 13.35 3.48 10.91
CA ASP A 330 13.35 3.03 9.50
C ASP A 330 11.93 2.76 8.96
N GLY A 331 10.96 3.57 9.37
CA GLY A 331 9.54 3.47 8.97
C GLY A 331 9.14 4.43 7.86
N ALA A 332 10.04 5.26 7.36
CA ALA A 332 9.73 6.23 6.32
C ALA A 332 9.71 5.59 4.91
N CYS A 333 9.10 6.30 3.95
CA CYS A 333 9.01 5.84 2.56
C CYS A 333 10.35 5.39 1.99
N GLY A 334 10.37 4.22 1.34
CA GLY A 334 11.55 3.62 0.73
C GLY A 334 12.46 2.86 1.69
N GLN A 335 12.22 2.89 3.01
CA GLN A 335 13.05 2.23 4.02
C GLN A 335 12.59 0.83 4.41
N LEU A 336 11.36 0.43 4.04
CA LEU A 336 10.80 -0.88 4.39
C LEU A 336 11.54 -2.01 3.67
N ARG A 337 11.99 -3.00 4.44
CA ARG A 337 12.81 -4.11 3.97
C ARG A 337 12.62 -5.36 4.83
N ARG A 338 12.86 -6.53 4.24
CA ARG A 338 12.93 -7.83 4.92
C ARG A 338 14.24 -7.98 5.73
N ARG A 339 14.37 -7.32 6.89
CA ARG A 339 15.60 -7.35 7.72
C ARG A 339 15.62 -8.44 8.79
N TYR A 340 14.48 -9.03 9.15
CA TYR A 340 14.29 -9.80 10.40
C TYR A 340 14.10 -11.31 10.19
N VAL A 341 14.53 -11.85 9.07
CA VAL A 341 14.37 -13.29 8.75
C VAL A 341 15.53 -14.15 9.25
N ASN A 342 16.62 -13.55 9.72
CA ASN A 342 17.86 -14.23 10.12
C ASN A 342 18.32 -13.94 11.57
N ASP A 343 17.44 -13.36 12.42
CA ASP A 343 17.75 -13.18 13.86
C ASP A 343 17.04 -14.19 14.74
#